data_3274773ace72cbbbdf15becb3b3ad3e9
#
_entry.id   3274773ace72cbbbdf15becb3b3ad3e9
#
_cell.length_a   1.000
_cell.length_b   1.000
_cell.length_c   1.000
_cell.angle_alpha   90.00
_cell.angle_beta   90.00
_cell.angle_gamma   90.00
#
_symmetry.space_group_name_H-M   'P 1'
#
loop_
_entity.id
_entity.type
_entity.pdbx_description
1 polymer ?
#
loop_
_entity_poly.entity_id
_entity_poly.type
_entity_poly.pdbx_seq_one_letter_code
_entity_poly.pdbx_strand_id
1 'polypeptide(L)'
;MLFYVLKYINIYFYVGVYSMTNQLDKIHLLLETMKQYAAVPVSKQADLIKQLTFMMGAIYTNTNNKADRISYYANISSICQTNHIDYVNAVLIPAGNLISKTTLSDVSQQQAFIDQWVSDYQEIDNITNQKQH
;
A
#
# COMPACT_ATOMS: atom_id res chain seq x y z
N MET A 1 -16.39 -11.28 8.31
CA MET A 1 -15.07 -11.06 8.92
C MET A 1 -14.23 -10.03 8.18
N LEU A 2 -14.11 -10.16 6.85
CA LEU A 2 -13.31 -9.20 6.08
C LEU A 2 -13.86 -7.77 6.16
N PHE A 3 -15.17 -7.60 6.28
CA PHE A 3 -15.78 -6.28 6.48
C PHE A 3 -15.29 -5.61 7.77
N TYR A 4 -15.05 -6.39 8.81
CA TYR A 4 -14.50 -5.86 10.06
C TYR A 4 -13.07 -5.37 9.86
N VAL A 5 -12.26 -6.10 9.07
CA VAL A 5 -10.88 -5.69 8.80
C VAL A 5 -10.86 -4.36 8.05
N LEU A 6 -11.68 -4.19 7.00
CA LEU A 6 -11.76 -2.94 6.26
C LEU A 6 -12.25 -1.78 7.13
N LYS A 7 -13.21 -2.05 8.02
CA LYS A 7 -13.69 -1.05 8.96
C LYS A 7 -12.60 -0.66 9.97
N TYR A 8 -11.82 -1.63 10.45
CA TYR A 8 -10.68 -1.39 11.33
C TYR A 8 -9.60 -0.57 10.64
N ILE A 9 -9.31 -0.84 9.37
CA ILE A 9 -8.34 -0.07 8.59
C ILE A 9 -8.74 1.39 8.57
N ASN A 10 -10.00 1.69 8.28
CA ASN A 10 -10.50 3.08 8.27
C ASN A 10 -10.34 3.75 9.62
N ILE A 11 -10.69 3.06 10.71
CA ILE A 11 -10.58 3.59 12.07
C ILE A 11 -9.12 3.82 12.42
N TYR A 12 -8.24 2.85 12.18
CA TYR A 12 -6.81 2.97 12.50
C TYR A 12 -6.14 4.02 11.64
N PHE A 13 -6.53 4.16 10.39
CA PHE A 13 -6.00 5.20 9.53
C PHE A 13 -6.35 6.59 10.07
N TYR A 14 -7.58 6.75 10.54
CA TYR A 14 -8.05 7.98 11.15
C TYR A 14 -7.31 8.30 12.43
N VAL A 15 -7.18 7.31 13.31
CA VAL A 15 -6.44 7.44 14.57
C VAL A 15 -4.95 7.64 14.29
N GLY A 16 -4.38 6.97 13.28
CA GLY A 16 -2.97 7.10 12.90
C GLY A 16 -2.60 8.49 12.42
N VAL A 17 -3.54 9.23 11.80
CA VAL A 17 -3.32 10.62 11.40
C VAL A 17 -3.15 11.53 12.61
N TYR A 18 -3.86 11.23 13.70
CA TYR A 18 -3.79 12.04 14.93
C TYR A 18 -2.76 11.53 15.92
N SER A 19 -2.36 10.27 15.83
CA SER A 19 -1.36 9.66 16.70
C SER A 19 -0.13 9.29 15.88
N MET A 20 0.89 10.14 15.90
CA MET A 20 2.11 9.96 15.10
C MET A 20 2.99 8.79 15.57
N THR A 21 2.73 8.25 16.77
CA THR A 21 3.53 7.17 17.35
C THR A 21 2.96 5.81 16.96
N ASN A 22 3.85 4.89 16.52
CA ASN A 22 3.52 3.48 16.22
C ASN A 22 2.59 3.28 15.01
N GLN A 23 2.55 4.26 14.08
CA GLN A 23 1.73 4.12 12.88
C GLN A 23 2.19 2.93 12.03
N LEU A 24 3.50 2.73 11.89
CA LEU A 24 4.06 1.60 11.14
C LEU A 24 3.68 0.26 11.77
N ASP A 25 3.74 0.16 13.10
CA ASP A 25 3.36 -1.07 13.81
C ASP A 25 1.89 -1.42 13.57
N LYS A 26 1.02 -0.41 13.59
CA LYS A 26 -0.41 -0.61 13.32
C LYS A 26 -0.65 -1.05 11.88
N ILE A 27 0.05 -0.43 10.92
CA ILE A 27 -0.05 -0.80 9.50
C ILE A 27 0.45 -2.23 9.30
N HIS A 28 1.58 -2.58 9.91
CA HIS A 28 2.14 -3.94 9.81
C HIS A 28 1.13 -4.97 10.32
N LEU A 29 0.54 -4.73 11.48
CA LEU A 29 -0.45 -5.64 12.06
C LEU A 29 -1.68 -5.78 11.16
N LEU A 30 -2.17 -4.67 10.60
CA LEU A 30 -3.31 -4.71 9.70
C LEU A 30 -3.01 -5.51 8.44
N LEU A 31 -1.84 -5.30 7.84
CA LEU A 31 -1.45 -6.02 6.63
C LEU A 31 -1.30 -7.52 6.90
N GLU A 32 -0.68 -7.90 8.01
CA GLU A 32 -0.55 -9.31 8.39
C GLU A 32 -1.92 -9.95 8.62
N THR A 33 -2.84 -9.21 9.22
CA THR A 33 -4.21 -9.67 9.43
C THR A 33 -4.94 -9.85 8.11
N MET A 34 -4.84 -8.87 7.21
CA MET A 34 -5.50 -8.92 5.90
C MET A 34 -5.03 -10.07 5.03
N LYS A 35 -3.75 -10.45 5.14
CA LYS A 35 -3.19 -11.56 4.37
C LYS A 35 -3.83 -12.90 4.73
N GLN A 36 -4.43 -13.01 5.90
CA GLN A 36 -5.03 -14.25 6.38
C GLN A 36 -6.46 -14.45 5.87
N TYR A 37 -7.07 -13.45 5.26
CA TYR A 37 -8.45 -13.51 4.85
C TYR A 37 -8.60 -13.76 3.35
N ALA A 38 -9.74 -14.34 2.98
CA ALA A 38 -10.10 -14.54 1.60
C ALA A 38 -10.34 -13.21 0.87
N ALA A 39 -10.44 -13.26 -0.46
CA ALA A 39 -10.70 -12.09 -1.27
C ALA A 39 -11.99 -11.37 -0.84
N VAL A 40 -11.98 -10.04 -0.93
CA VAL A 40 -13.18 -9.23 -0.66
C VAL A 40 -14.18 -9.40 -1.80
N PRO A 41 -15.49 -9.20 -1.55
CA PRO A 41 -16.47 -9.14 -2.62
C PRO A 41 -16.12 -8.04 -3.63
N VAL A 42 -16.50 -8.24 -4.89
CA VAL A 42 -16.21 -7.27 -5.97
C VAL A 42 -16.70 -5.87 -5.60
N SER A 43 -17.85 -5.76 -4.93
CA SER A 43 -18.42 -4.47 -4.51
C SER A 43 -17.53 -3.72 -3.52
N LYS A 44 -16.55 -4.38 -2.89
CA LYS A 44 -15.66 -3.77 -1.91
C LYS A 44 -14.23 -3.58 -2.43
N GLN A 45 -13.94 -4.00 -3.66
CA GLN A 45 -12.59 -3.90 -4.21
C GLN A 45 -12.10 -2.46 -4.33
N ALA A 46 -12.98 -1.54 -4.72
CA ALA A 46 -12.62 -0.12 -4.84
C ALA A 46 -12.17 0.46 -3.48
N ASP A 47 -12.87 0.12 -2.42
CA ASP A 47 -12.50 0.55 -1.06
C ASP A 47 -11.16 -0.05 -0.64
N LEU A 48 -10.94 -1.33 -0.94
CA LEU A 48 -9.67 -2.00 -0.65
C LEU A 48 -8.50 -1.35 -1.37
N ILE A 49 -8.65 -1.07 -2.67
CA ILE A 49 -7.62 -0.40 -3.47
C ILE A 49 -7.27 0.95 -2.86
N LYS A 50 -8.28 1.72 -2.49
CA LYS A 50 -8.09 3.03 -1.86
C LYS A 50 -7.31 2.90 -0.55
N GLN A 51 -7.65 1.94 0.29
CA GLN A 51 -6.96 1.72 1.56
C GLN A 51 -5.50 1.32 1.33
N LEU A 52 -5.25 0.40 0.41
CA LEU A 52 -3.88 -0.05 0.11
C LEU A 52 -3.03 1.10 -0.45
N THR A 53 -3.62 1.94 -1.29
CA THR A 53 -2.93 3.12 -1.85
C THR A 53 -2.53 4.09 -0.72
N PHE A 54 -3.44 4.39 0.19
CA PHE A 54 -3.15 5.24 1.34
C PHE A 54 -2.10 4.63 2.26
N MET A 55 -2.15 3.32 2.47
CA MET A 55 -1.17 2.63 3.30
C MET A 55 0.24 2.73 2.70
N MET A 56 0.38 2.64 1.38
CA MET A 56 1.68 2.84 0.72
C MET A 56 2.24 4.23 1.00
N GLY A 57 1.40 5.25 0.92
CA GLY A 57 1.81 6.62 1.23
C GLY A 57 2.22 6.80 2.68
N ALA A 58 1.45 6.22 3.61
CA ALA A 58 1.76 6.30 5.04
C ALA A 58 3.07 5.58 5.37
N ILE A 59 3.31 4.43 4.75
CA ILE A 59 4.58 3.70 4.91
C ILE A 59 5.74 4.56 4.40
N TYR A 60 5.59 5.16 3.23
CA TYR A 60 6.63 6.00 2.64
C TYR A 60 7.01 7.16 3.56
N THR A 61 6.02 7.83 4.16
CA THR A 61 6.28 9.00 5.02
C THR A 61 6.85 8.62 6.39
N ASN A 62 6.70 7.37 6.81
CA ASN A 62 7.12 6.92 8.13
C ASN A 62 8.37 6.04 8.13
N THR A 63 8.95 5.75 6.96
CA THR A 63 10.20 4.99 6.87
C THR A 63 11.11 5.54 5.79
N ASN A 64 12.39 5.68 6.13
CA ASN A 64 13.45 6.11 5.21
C ASN A 64 14.22 4.92 4.63
N ASN A 65 13.95 3.71 5.08
CA ASN A 65 14.68 2.53 4.70
C ASN A 65 13.96 1.81 3.55
N LYS A 66 14.63 1.70 2.41
CA LYS A 66 14.04 1.06 1.22
C LYS A 66 13.74 -0.42 1.46
N ALA A 67 14.62 -1.13 2.17
CA ALA A 67 14.41 -2.56 2.46
C ALA A 67 13.15 -2.76 3.31
N ASP A 68 12.93 -1.90 4.29
CA ASP A 68 11.71 -1.93 5.12
C ASP A 68 10.46 -1.64 4.26
N ARG A 69 10.54 -0.64 3.39
CA ARG A 69 9.43 -0.36 2.48
C ARG A 69 9.08 -1.54 1.60
N ILE A 70 10.10 -2.21 1.05
CA ILE A 70 9.89 -3.41 0.22
C ILE A 70 9.15 -4.49 1.00
N SER A 71 9.52 -4.69 2.26
CA SER A 71 8.87 -5.68 3.13
C SER A 71 7.37 -5.38 3.31
N TYR A 72 7.02 -4.13 3.60
CA TYR A 72 5.62 -3.72 3.72
C TYR A 72 4.88 -3.83 2.40
N TYR A 73 5.50 -3.39 1.31
CA TYR A 73 4.87 -3.39 -0.01
C TYR A 73 4.67 -4.81 -0.55
N ALA A 74 5.52 -5.76 -0.15
CA ALA A 74 5.32 -7.17 -0.47
C ALA A 74 4.02 -7.70 0.13
N ASN A 75 3.67 -7.28 1.34
CA ASN A 75 2.39 -7.62 1.95
C ASN A 75 1.22 -7.02 1.16
N ILE A 76 1.35 -5.79 0.71
CA ILE A 76 0.32 -5.12 -0.10
C ILE A 76 0.15 -5.85 -1.44
N SER A 77 1.25 -6.21 -2.09
CA SER A 77 1.22 -6.96 -3.35
C SER A 77 0.53 -8.32 -3.16
N SER A 78 0.82 -9.01 -2.06
CA SER A 78 0.19 -10.30 -1.74
C SER A 78 -1.33 -10.16 -1.60
N ILE A 79 -1.79 -9.11 -0.92
CA ILE A 79 -3.22 -8.83 -0.77
C ILE A 79 -3.85 -8.54 -2.15
N CYS A 80 -3.16 -7.78 -3.00
CA CYS A 80 -3.61 -7.51 -4.36
C CYS A 80 -3.79 -8.80 -5.16
N GLN A 81 -2.83 -9.72 -5.08
CA GLN A 81 -2.90 -10.99 -5.80
C GLN A 81 -4.09 -11.83 -5.35
N THR A 82 -4.32 -11.91 -4.04
CA THR A 82 -5.48 -12.65 -3.49
C THR A 82 -6.80 -12.09 -4.04
N ASN A 83 -6.85 -10.78 -4.29
CA ASN A 83 -8.06 -10.10 -4.75
C ASN A 83 -8.10 -9.87 -6.26
N HIS A 84 -7.12 -10.40 -7.01
CA HIS A 84 -6.99 -10.20 -8.46
C HIS A 84 -6.92 -8.72 -8.84
N ILE A 85 -6.23 -7.93 -8.01
CA ILE A 85 -5.99 -6.51 -8.23
C ILE A 85 -4.61 -6.34 -8.86
N ASP A 86 -4.52 -5.51 -9.90
CA ASP A 86 -3.26 -5.15 -10.55
C ASP A 86 -2.47 -4.23 -9.60
N TYR A 87 -1.49 -4.79 -8.89
CA TYR A 87 -0.69 -4.06 -7.91
C TYR A 87 -0.05 -2.81 -8.52
N VAL A 88 0.58 -2.93 -9.68
CA VAL A 88 1.33 -1.82 -10.28
C VAL A 88 0.37 -0.71 -10.71
N ASN A 89 -0.64 -1.03 -11.49
CA ASN A 89 -1.50 -0.02 -12.11
C ASN A 89 -2.60 0.49 -11.18
N ALA A 90 -3.09 -0.34 -10.26
CA ALA A 90 -4.19 0.05 -9.39
C ALA A 90 -3.73 0.64 -8.05
N VAL A 91 -2.54 0.29 -7.57
CA VAL A 91 -2.07 0.69 -6.24
C VAL A 91 -0.74 1.44 -6.30
N LEU A 92 0.29 0.86 -6.93
CA LEU A 92 1.64 1.44 -6.92
C LEU A 92 1.69 2.81 -7.62
N ILE A 93 1.23 2.88 -8.86
CA ILE A 93 1.26 4.13 -9.62
C ILE A 93 0.38 5.21 -8.98
N PRO A 94 -0.88 4.92 -8.60
CA PRO A 94 -1.68 5.92 -7.89
C PRO A 94 -1.06 6.41 -6.59
N ALA A 95 -0.41 5.54 -5.82
CA ALA A 95 0.29 5.94 -4.59
C ALA A 95 1.46 6.88 -4.91
N GLY A 96 2.24 6.58 -5.93
CA GLY A 96 3.34 7.44 -6.39
C GLY A 96 2.85 8.81 -6.83
N ASN A 97 1.75 8.84 -7.58
CA ASN A 97 1.13 10.10 -7.99
C ASN A 97 0.71 10.94 -6.79
N LEU A 98 0.08 10.32 -5.81
CA LEU A 98 -0.37 11.02 -4.60
C LEU A 98 0.81 11.59 -3.83
N ILE A 99 1.86 10.79 -3.60
CA ILE A 99 3.06 11.22 -2.88
C ILE A 99 3.74 12.38 -3.63
N SER A 100 3.92 12.27 -4.93
CA SER A 100 4.60 13.29 -5.72
C SER A 100 3.85 14.62 -5.68
N LYS A 101 2.53 14.58 -5.78
CA LYS A 101 1.69 15.79 -5.77
C LYS A 101 1.67 16.48 -4.42
N THR A 102 1.82 15.71 -3.34
CA THR A 102 1.80 16.28 -1.98
C THR A 102 3.17 16.76 -1.52
N THR A 103 4.26 16.27 -2.12
CA THR A 103 5.62 16.59 -1.68
C THR A 103 6.40 17.48 -2.65
N LEU A 104 6.00 17.53 -3.93
CA LEU A 104 6.72 18.26 -4.97
C LEU A 104 5.77 19.20 -5.72
N SER A 105 6.24 20.41 -6.03
CA SER A 105 5.45 21.41 -6.75
C SER A 105 5.74 21.45 -8.25
N ASP A 106 6.91 20.98 -8.67
CA ASP A 106 7.35 21.02 -10.06
C ASP A 106 6.92 19.74 -10.80
N VAL A 107 6.24 19.90 -11.95
CA VAL A 107 5.69 18.78 -12.73
C VAL A 107 6.79 17.83 -13.21
N SER A 108 7.93 18.37 -13.64
CA SER A 108 9.03 17.53 -14.12
C SER A 108 9.66 16.73 -12.98
N GLN A 109 9.74 17.31 -11.77
CA GLN A 109 10.20 16.59 -10.58
C GLN A 109 9.20 15.54 -10.15
N GLN A 110 7.91 15.81 -10.27
CA GLN A 110 6.85 14.83 -9.98
C GLN A 110 6.98 13.62 -10.90
N GLN A 111 7.19 13.86 -12.19
CA GLN A 111 7.33 12.76 -13.15
C GLN A 111 8.58 11.94 -12.89
N ALA A 112 9.70 12.59 -12.61
CA ALA A 112 10.94 11.89 -12.24
C ALA A 112 10.77 11.05 -10.99
N PHE A 113 10.04 11.55 -10.01
CA PHE A 113 9.72 10.81 -8.79
C PHE A 113 8.90 9.55 -9.11
N ILE A 114 7.86 9.70 -9.93
CA ILE A 114 6.99 8.57 -10.29
C ILE A 114 7.79 7.50 -11.03
N ASP A 115 8.63 7.90 -11.98
CA ASP A 115 9.47 6.97 -12.75
C ASP A 115 10.41 6.18 -11.82
N GLN A 116 11.03 6.84 -10.87
CA GLN A 116 11.90 6.19 -9.89
C GLN A 116 11.12 5.30 -8.94
N TRP A 117 9.96 5.77 -8.51
CA TRP A 117 9.05 5.03 -7.62
C TRP A 117 8.62 3.70 -8.25
N VAL A 118 8.19 3.75 -9.51
CA VAL A 118 7.80 2.54 -10.23
C VAL A 118 9.01 1.61 -10.40
N SER A 119 10.15 2.16 -10.81
CA SER A 119 11.39 1.39 -10.97
C SER A 119 11.79 0.69 -9.67
N ASP A 120 11.64 1.37 -8.54
CA ASP A 120 12.06 0.83 -7.24
C ASP A 120 11.16 -0.29 -6.73
N TYR A 121 9.86 -0.23 -7.02
CA TYR A 121 8.88 -1.08 -6.32
C TYR A 121 8.01 -1.96 -7.21
N GLN A 122 8.12 -1.88 -8.54
CA GLN A 122 7.31 -2.74 -9.43
C GLN A 122 7.73 -4.22 -9.36
N GLU A 123 9.00 -4.49 -9.11
CA GLU A 123 9.56 -5.84 -9.06
C GLU A 123 8.99 -6.68 -7.90
N ILE A 124 8.41 -6.03 -6.92
CA ILE A 124 7.82 -6.69 -5.74
C ILE A 124 6.72 -7.68 -6.16
N ASP A 125 5.95 -7.33 -7.20
CA ASP A 125 4.90 -8.19 -7.71
C ASP A 125 5.46 -9.52 -8.21
N ASN A 126 6.59 -9.48 -8.92
CA ASN A 126 7.27 -10.68 -9.41
C ASN A 126 7.81 -11.53 -8.28
N ILE A 127 8.40 -10.90 -7.26
CA ILE A 127 8.94 -11.61 -6.09
C ILE A 127 7.82 -12.34 -5.36
N THR A 128 6.68 -11.68 -5.18
CA THR A 128 5.52 -12.27 -4.51
C THR A 128 4.97 -13.44 -5.30
N ASN A 129 4.87 -13.31 -6.62
CA ASN A 129 4.42 -14.39 -7.51
C ASN A 129 5.34 -15.60 -7.43
N GLN A 130 6.65 -15.40 -7.41
CA GLN A 130 7.63 -16.49 -7.30
C GLN A 130 7.48 -17.25 -5.98
N LYS A 131 7.17 -16.57 -4.90
CA LYS A 131 7.00 -17.19 -3.58
C LYS A 131 5.74 -18.04 -3.48
N GLN A 132 4.75 -17.83 -4.36
CA GLN A 132 3.51 -18.59 -4.38
C GLN A 132 3.60 -19.88 -5.19
N HIS A 133 4.69 -20.06 -5.92
CA HIS A 133 5.00 -21.28 -6.64
C HIS A 133 5.96 -22.14 -5.83
#